data_dd283e8ae3e542551182eb265e3c0ff1
#
_entry.id   dd283e8ae3e542551182eb265e3c0ff1
#
_cell.length_a   1.000
_cell.length_b   1.000
_cell.length_c   1.000
_cell.angle_alpha   90.00
_cell.angle_beta   90.00
_cell.angle_gamma   90.00
#
_symmetry.space_group_name_H-M   'P 1'
#
loop_
_entity.id
_entity.type
_entity.pdbx_description
1 polymer ?
#
loop_
_entity_poly.entity_id
_entity_poly.type
_entity_poly.pdbx_seq_one_letter_code
_entity_poly.pdbx_strand_id
1 'polypeptide(L)'
;MIGIKKKYTSQNTSNILSLWYPWLHRVDENNGTMIMAKGAHKKTYKYEKEIVENGLTQMKIHHSELERYEKVNCNLDICHAVFFLDKTPHRTGHNKSGIPRTSMITRFTDQIGKFDNGW
;
A
#
# COMPACT_ATOMS: atom_id res chain seq x y z
N MET A 1 -11.43 18.05 12.21
CA MET A 1 -10.58 17.35 11.22
C MET A 1 -11.10 15.93 11.06
N ILE A 2 -11.75 15.64 9.96
CA ILE A 2 -12.25 14.30 9.66
C ILE A 2 -11.03 13.46 9.33
N GLY A 3 -10.65 12.56 10.24
CA GLY A 3 -9.55 11.65 10.01
C GLY A 3 -9.88 10.70 8.86
N ILE A 4 -9.30 10.93 7.70
CA ILE A 4 -9.38 9.99 6.58
C ILE A 4 -8.73 8.69 7.05
N LYS A 5 -9.53 7.72 7.44
CA LYS A 5 -9.04 6.37 7.69
C LYS A 5 -8.54 5.81 6.37
N LYS A 6 -7.23 5.90 6.14
CA LYS A 6 -6.60 5.31 4.97
C LYS A 6 -6.85 3.81 4.99
N LYS A 7 -7.42 3.29 3.92
CA LYS A 7 -7.90 1.93 3.81
C LYS A 7 -6.85 1.04 3.14
N TYR A 8 -6.86 -0.23 3.49
CA TYR A 8 -5.96 -1.21 2.88
C TYR A 8 -6.38 -1.50 1.45
N THR A 9 -5.38 -1.58 0.58
CA THR A 9 -5.54 -1.98 -0.81
C THR A 9 -4.69 -3.21 -1.11
N SER A 10 -5.10 -4.03 -2.01
CA SER A 10 -4.29 -5.06 -2.67
C SER A 10 -4.89 -5.38 -4.03
N GLN A 11 -4.12 -5.98 -4.91
CA GLN A 11 -4.62 -6.49 -6.17
C GLN A 11 -4.65 -8.02 -6.15
N ASN A 12 -5.64 -8.61 -6.78
CA ASN A 12 -5.79 -10.07 -6.86
C ASN A 12 -4.90 -10.72 -7.94
N THR A 13 -3.94 -9.99 -8.46
CA THR A 13 -2.97 -10.50 -9.41
C THR A 13 -1.76 -11.07 -8.68
N SER A 14 -1.43 -12.32 -8.97
CA SER A 14 -0.34 -13.03 -8.28
C SER A 14 1.06 -12.67 -8.78
N ASN A 15 1.17 -12.00 -9.92
CA ASN A 15 2.40 -11.88 -10.69
C ASN A 15 2.99 -10.47 -10.70
N ILE A 16 2.58 -9.61 -9.78
CA ILE A 16 3.16 -8.27 -9.63
C ILE A 16 3.94 -8.19 -8.33
N LEU A 17 5.22 -7.92 -8.47
CA LEU A 17 6.13 -7.63 -7.36
C LEU A 17 6.32 -6.12 -7.28
N SER A 18 6.02 -5.54 -6.15
CA SER A 18 6.25 -4.12 -5.90
C SER A 18 7.48 -3.90 -5.04
N LEU A 19 8.24 -2.89 -5.42
CA LEU A 19 9.37 -2.35 -4.66
C LEU A 19 8.99 -0.95 -4.21
N TRP A 20 8.93 -0.71 -2.89
CA TRP A 20 8.65 0.58 -2.32
C TRP A 20 9.82 1.06 -1.46
N TYR A 21 10.23 2.31 -1.64
CA TYR A 21 11.38 2.87 -0.95
C TYR A 21 11.25 4.38 -0.74
N PRO A 22 11.85 4.93 0.33
CA PRO A 22 11.95 6.37 0.54
C PRO A 22 12.90 7.01 -0.48
N TRP A 23 12.61 8.25 -0.86
CA TRP A 23 13.41 8.97 -1.84
C TRP A 23 14.33 10.03 -1.20
N LEU A 24 13.77 10.94 -0.42
CA LEU A 24 14.51 12.09 0.13
C LEU A 24 14.81 11.96 1.63
N HIS A 25 13.95 11.28 2.36
CA HIS A 25 14.02 11.17 3.82
C HIS A 25 13.65 9.76 4.23
N ARG A 26 14.19 9.31 5.37
CA ARG A 26 13.69 8.09 6.02
C ARG A 26 12.17 8.14 6.19
N VAL A 27 11.55 6.99 6.21
CA VAL A 27 10.13 6.85 6.49
C VAL A 27 9.89 6.07 7.76
N ASP A 28 8.98 6.55 8.59
CA ASP A 28 8.59 5.95 9.85
C ASP A 28 7.12 6.27 10.19
N GLU A 29 6.70 5.89 11.37
CA GLU A 29 5.31 6.09 11.83
C GLU A 29 4.93 7.56 11.95
N ASN A 30 5.90 8.46 12.17
CA ASN A 30 5.65 9.88 12.32
C ASN A 30 5.34 10.57 10.97
N ASN A 31 6.03 10.16 9.91
CA ASN A 31 5.85 10.77 8.59
C ASN A 31 5.01 9.93 7.62
N GLY A 32 4.37 8.88 8.11
CA GLY A 32 3.39 8.13 7.35
C GLY A 32 3.97 7.02 6.50
N THR A 33 4.77 6.14 7.09
CA THR A 33 5.27 4.94 6.40
C THR A 33 4.16 4.03 5.92
N MET A 34 4.50 3.07 5.08
CA MET A 34 3.59 2.01 4.65
C MET A 34 3.33 1.03 5.81
N ILE A 35 2.09 0.63 5.97
CA ILE A 35 1.65 -0.36 6.95
C ILE A 35 1.12 -1.57 6.19
N MET A 36 1.64 -2.76 6.49
CA MET A 36 1.25 -4.01 5.85
C MET A 36 0.57 -4.95 6.83
N ALA A 37 -0.38 -5.73 6.33
CA ALA A 37 -0.97 -6.84 7.06
C ALA A 37 -0.14 -8.11 6.81
N LYS A 38 0.69 -8.50 7.79
CA LYS A 38 1.64 -9.62 7.68
C LYS A 38 0.91 -10.94 7.44
N GLY A 39 1.31 -11.64 6.38
CA GLY A 39 0.73 -12.94 6.03
C GLY A 39 -0.63 -12.88 5.31
N ALA A 40 -1.23 -11.70 5.20
CA ALA A 40 -2.55 -11.54 4.59
C ALA A 40 -2.57 -11.78 3.07
N HIS A 41 -1.42 -11.77 2.40
CA HIS A 41 -1.29 -12.07 0.97
C HIS A 41 -1.69 -13.50 0.59
N LYS A 42 -1.81 -14.40 1.56
CA LYS A 42 -2.21 -15.80 1.34
C LYS A 42 -3.69 -15.99 1.05
N LYS A 43 -4.50 -14.96 1.26
CA LYS A 43 -5.95 -14.97 1.03
C LYS A 43 -6.31 -13.97 -0.06
N THR A 44 -7.35 -14.26 -0.82
CA THR A 44 -7.99 -13.32 -1.74
C THR A 44 -9.13 -12.60 -1.02
N TYR A 45 -9.22 -11.28 -1.20
CA TYR A 45 -10.21 -10.43 -0.55
C TYR A 45 -11.24 -9.92 -1.54
N LYS A 46 -12.45 -9.69 -1.04
CA LYS A 46 -13.44 -8.90 -1.77
C LYS A 46 -13.09 -7.43 -1.66
N TYR A 47 -13.15 -6.72 -2.78
CA TYR A 47 -12.92 -5.29 -2.83
C TYR A 47 -14.23 -4.53 -2.91
N GLU A 48 -14.27 -3.42 -2.19
CA GLU A 48 -15.23 -2.36 -2.41
C GLU A 48 -14.55 -1.28 -3.26
N LYS A 49 -15.27 -0.78 -4.27
CA LYS A 49 -14.82 0.38 -5.04
C LYS A 49 -15.27 1.65 -4.33
N GLU A 50 -14.35 2.54 -4.08
CA GLU A 50 -14.63 3.85 -3.51
C GLU A 50 -14.10 4.93 -4.44
N ILE A 51 -14.94 5.89 -4.77
CA ILE A 51 -14.54 7.08 -5.51
C ILE A 51 -14.03 8.09 -4.50
N VAL A 52 -12.75 8.46 -4.58
CA VAL A 52 -12.14 9.49 -3.74
C VAL A 52 -12.32 10.88 -4.35
N GLU A 53 -12.07 11.93 -3.55
CA GLU A 53 -12.36 13.34 -3.90
C GLU A 53 -11.87 13.79 -5.28
N ASN A 54 -10.83 13.17 -5.81
CA ASN A 54 -10.27 13.49 -7.13
C ASN A 54 -10.87 12.68 -8.29
N GLY A 55 -11.98 11.98 -8.07
CA GLY A 55 -12.60 11.11 -9.08
C GLY A 55 -11.84 9.79 -9.34
N LEU A 56 -10.76 9.52 -8.62
CA LEU A 56 -10.03 8.27 -8.71
C LEU A 56 -10.75 7.16 -7.97
N THR A 57 -10.79 5.99 -8.56
CA THR A 57 -11.36 4.80 -7.93
C THR A 57 -10.27 4.10 -7.11
N GLN A 58 -10.53 3.90 -5.82
CA GLN A 58 -9.69 3.06 -4.96
C GLN A 58 -10.36 1.72 -4.67
N MET A 59 -9.57 0.67 -4.69
CA MET A 59 -9.97 -0.67 -4.28
C MET A 59 -9.70 -0.82 -2.78
N LYS A 60 -10.72 -1.19 -2.02
CA LYS A 60 -10.69 -1.19 -0.56
C LYS A 60 -11.05 -2.57 -0.04
N ILE A 61 -10.30 -3.04 0.94
CA ILE A 61 -10.62 -4.24 1.72
C ILE A 61 -11.31 -3.81 3.01
N HIS A 62 -12.39 -4.47 3.37
CA HIS A 62 -13.10 -4.19 4.62
C HIS A 62 -12.18 -4.44 5.82
N HIS A 63 -12.19 -3.54 6.80
CA HIS A 63 -11.26 -3.57 7.93
C HIS A 63 -11.34 -4.87 8.74
N SER A 64 -12.55 -5.39 8.96
CA SER A 64 -12.78 -6.64 9.72
C SER A 64 -12.06 -7.85 9.11
N GLU A 65 -11.84 -7.86 7.80
CA GLU A 65 -11.11 -8.93 7.11
C GLU A 65 -9.63 -9.00 7.52
N LEU A 66 -9.10 -7.89 8.00
CA LEU A 66 -7.68 -7.73 8.31
C LEU A 66 -7.39 -7.65 9.81
N GLU A 67 -8.39 -7.63 10.69
CA GLU A 67 -8.21 -7.46 12.14
C GLU A 67 -7.29 -8.51 12.76
N ARG A 68 -7.40 -9.76 12.32
CA ARG A 68 -6.60 -10.89 12.81
C ARG A 68 -5.12 -10.85 12.44
N TYR A 69 -4.73 -10.03 11.47
CA TYR A 69 -3.35 -9.97 11.00
C TYR A 69 -2.56 -8.91 11.76
N GLU A 70 -1.32 -9.26 12.10
CA GLU A 70 -0.35 -8.30 12.62
C GLU A 70 -0.13 -7.18 11.61
N LYS A 71 -0.13 -5.93 12.08
CA LYS A 71 0.17 -4.75 11.28
C LYS A 71 1.63 -4.38 11.47
N VAL A 72 2.37 -4.38 10.39
CA VAL A 72 3.81 -4.07 10.39
C VAL A 72 4.05 -2.72 9.74
N ASN A 73 4.70 -1.82 10.46
CA ASN A 73 5.17 -0.55 9.93
C ASN A 73 6.48 -0.76 9.17
N CYS A 74 6.49 -0.38 7.89
CA CYS A 74 7.68 -0.47 7.04
C CYS A 74 8.57 0.75 7.25
N ASN A 75 9.23 0.81 8.40
CA ASN A 75 10.16 1.89 8.71
C ASN A 75 11.47 1.66 7.94
N LEU A 76 11.84 2.59 7.08
CA LEU A 76 12.98 2.46 6.17
C LEU A 76 13.85 3.69 6.22
N ASP A 77 15.17 3.49 6.32
CA ASP A 77 16.15 4.51 6.02
C ASP A 77 16.35 4.65 4.50
N ILE A 78 17.00 5.73 4.08
CA ILE A 78 17.41 5.91 2.69
C ILE A 78 18.30 4.72 2.29
N CYS A 79 18.19 4.28 1.05
CA CYS A 79 18.85 3.08 0.51
C CYS A 79 18.28 1.73 0.99
N HIS A 80 17.19 1.74 1.76
CA HIS A 80 16.42 0.54 2.07
C HIS A 80 15.13 0.51 1.27
N ALA A 81 14.64 -0.68 0.99
CA ALA A 81 13.40 -0.88 0.27
C ALA A 81 12.65 -2.09 0.83
N VAL A 82 11.35 -2.10 0.67
CA VAL A 82 10.51 -3.27 0.92
C VAL A 82 9.99 -3.83 -0.39
N PHE A 83 10.16 -5.13 -0.57
CA PHE A 83 9.54 -5.90 -1.65
C PHE A 83 8.27 -6.56 -1.13
N PHE A 84 7.21 -6.50 -1.92
CA PHE A 84 5.97 -7.17 -1.58
C PHE A 84 5.17 -7.54 -2.84
N LEU A 85 4.36 -8.58 -2.73
CA LEU A 85 3.41 -8.93 -3.77
C LEU A 85 2.22 -7.96 -3.72
N ASP A 86 1.74 -7.50 -4.86
CA ASP A 86 0.63 -6.53 -4.93
C ASP A 86 -0.66 -7.02 -4.27
N LYS A 87 -0.83 -8.33 -4.12
CA LYS A 87 -1.92 -8.92 -3.34
C LYS A 87 -1.75 -8.79 -1.81
N THR A 88 -0.62 -8.25 -1.33
CA THR A 88 -0.43 -7.99 0.10
C THR A 88 -1.23 -6.76 0.51
N PRO A 89 -2.21 -6.87 1.41
CA PRO A 89 -2.97 -5.73 1.89
C PRO A 89 -2.06 -4.73 2.61
N HIS A 90 -2.10 -3.49 2.15
CA HIS A 90 -1.27 -2.42 2.69
C HIS A 90 -2.01 -1.08 2.64
N ARG A 91 -1.53 -0.14 3.41
CA ARG A 91 -2.00 1.24 3.40
C ARG A 91 -0.87 2.19 3.76
N THR A 92 -1.01 3.45 3.41
CA THR A 92 -0.13 4.51 3.91
C THR A 92 -0.54 4.90 5.33
N GLY A 93 0.41 5.07 6.22
CA GLY A 93 0.20 5.65 7.55
C GLY A 93 -0.16 7.14 7.48
N HIS A 94 -0.59 7.69 8.61
CA HIS A 94 -0.85 9.12 8.71
C HIS A 94 0.47 9.89 8.88
N ASN A 95 0.66 10.92 8.05
CA ASN A 95 1.81 11.82 8.20
C ASN A 95 1.49 12.90 9.23
N LYS A 96 2.18 12.87 10.36
CA LYS A 96 2.05 13.82 11.47
C LYS A 96 3.21 14.82 11.52
N SER A 97 4.20 14.65 10.65
CA SER A 97 5.44 15.43 10.70
C SER A 97 5.31 16.88 10.22
N GLY A 98 4.24 17.19 9.50
CA GLY A 98 4.08 18.50 8.84
C GLY A 98 4.97 18.68 7.59
N ILE A 99 5.78 17.71 7.24
CA ILE A 99 6.68 17.72 6.07
C ILE A 99 6.17 16.72 5.03
N PRO A 100 6.09 17.06 3.75
CA PRO A 100 5.72 16.11 2.70
C PRO A 100 6.65 14.89 2.68
N ARG A 101 6.08 13.69 2.64
CA ARG A 101 6.82 12.44 2.49
C ARG A 101 6.87 12.04 1.02
N THR A 102 8.08 11.86 0.51
CA THR A 102 8.32 11.38 -0.86
C THR A 102 8.80 9.94 -0.84
N SER A 103 8.14 9.09 -1.59
CA SER A 103 8.52 7.69 -1.78
C SER A 103 8.30 7.28 -3.23
N MET A 104 9.05 6.29 -3.66
CA MET A 104 8.95 5.69 -4.98
C MET A 104 8.33 4.30 -4.88
N ILE A 105 7.59 3.93 -5.90
CA ILE A 105 7.12 2.56 -6.09
C ILE A 105 7.45 2.11 -7.50
N THR A 106 8.10 0.95 -7.61
CA THR A 106 8.40 0.29 -8.88
C THR A 106 7.70 -1.06 -8.89
N ARG A 107 7.06 -1.40 -9.99
CA ARG A 107 6.37 -2.68 -10.16
C ARG A 107 7.02 -3.50 -11.24
N PHE A 108 7.18 -4.79 -10.95
CA PHE A 108 7.69 -5.79 -11.86
C PHE A 108 6.60 -6.81 -12.14
N THR A 109 6.43 -7.16 -13.41
CA THR A 109 5.47 -8.18 -13.85
C THR A 109 6.16 -9.12 -14.84
N ASP A 110 5.74 -10.38 -14.85
CA ASP A 110 6.17 -11.39 -15.83
C ASP A 110 5.38 -11.32 -17.15
N GLN A 111 4.33 -10.51 -17.20
CA GLN A 111 3.47 -10.39 -18.40
C GLN A 111 3.92 -9.21 -19.27
N ILE A 112 4.56 -9.55 -20.39
CA ILE A 112 4.85 -8.59 -21.45
C ILE A 112 3.52 -8.25 -22.17
N GLY A 113 3.05 -7.01 -22.03
CA GLY A 113 2.00 -6.44 -22.88
C GLY A 113 0.55 -6.66 -22.45
N LYS A 114 0.28 -7.10 -21.24
CA LYS A 114 -1.08 -7.16 -20.69
C LYS A 114 -1.22 -6.30 -19.42
N PHE A 115 -1.05 -5.01 -19.57
CA PHE A 115 -1.64 -4.07 -18.63
C PHE A 115 -3.08 -3.84 -19.07
N ASP A 116 -4.02 -4.61 -18.56
CA ASP A 116 -5.43 -4.27 -18.70
C ASP A 116 -5.69 -3.02 -17.87
N ASN A 117 -5.66 -1.89 -18.55
CA ASN A 117 -6.42 -0.65 -18.34
C ASN A 117 -6.86 -0.31 -16.90
N GLY A 118 -6.01 -0.45 -15.95
CA GLY A 118 -6.29 -0.08 -14.57
C GLY A 118 -5.49 1.10 -14.05
N TRP A 119 -4.96 1.94 -14.95
CA TRP A 119 -4.22 3.14 -14.59
C TRP A 119 -4.88 4.37 -15.13
#